data_e2424f907c5631b7464bbbb89d5c045e
#
_entry.id   e2424f907c5631b7464bbbb89d5c045e
#
_cell.length_a   1.000
_cell.length_b   1.000
_cell.length_c   1.000
_cell.angle_alpha   90.00
_cell.angle_beta   90.00
_cell.angle_gamma   90.00
#
_symmetry.space_group_name_H-M   'P 1'
#
loop_
_entity.id
_entity.type
_entity.pdbx_description
1 polymer ?
#
loop_
_entity_poly.entity_id
_entity_poly.type
_entity_poly.pdbx_seq_one_letter_code
_entity_poly.pdbx_strand_id
1 'polypeptide(L)'
;GYGASAHGGGTSVAFNLQPRPTGQLLIGSSRQFDNRERQLDLPLLGQMLDRARHFVPALATLNIIRCWSGLRAASQDGNPLIGPHPTRRGVWLALGHEGLGVTTAPATAELLAAQILDERSSLAPDAWLPVRLCQQEAIA
;
A
#
# COMPACT_ATOMS: atom_id res chain seq x y z
N GLY A 1 -9.63 2.89 -10.82
CA GLY A 1 -9.75 2.50 -9.42
C GLY A 1 -8.54 1.72 -8.91
N TYR A 2 -8.51 1.47 -7.64
CA TYR A 2 -7.46 0.74 -6.93
C TYR A 2 -7.18 -0.67 -7.52
N GLY A 3 -8.19 -1.34 -8.07
CA GLY A 3 -8.06 -2.70 -8.60
C GLY A 3 -7.31 -2.83 -9.93
N ALA A 4 -7.29 -1.80 -10.75
CA ALA A 4 -6.64 -1.87 -12.05
C ALA A 4 -5.11 -1.72 -12.01
N SER A 5 -4.57 -1.18 -10.91
CA SER A 5 -3.13 -0.97 -10.72
C SER A 5 -2.44 -2.03 -9.88
N ALA A 6 -3.18 -3.02 -9.37
CA ALA A 6 -2.61 -4.04 -8.47
C ALA A 6 -1.82 -5.14 -9.19
N HIS A 7 -1.99 -5.32 -10.51
CA HIS A 7 -1.46 -6.47 -11.24
C HIS A 7 -0.58 -6.09 -12.45
N GLY A 8 -0.26 -4.82 -12.64
CA GLY A 8 0.62 -4.35 -13.72
C GLY A 8 1.89 -3.74 -13.16
N GLY A 9 3.04 -4.34 -13.42
CA GLY A 9 4.33 -3.70 -13.19
C GLY A 9 4.40 -2.41 -14.02
N GLY A 10 4.60 -1.26 -13.37
CA GLY A 10 4.73 0.02 -14.03
C GLY A 10 4.28 1.20 -13.18
N THR A 11 4.36 2.39 -13.75
CA THR A 11 3.90 3.62 -13.12
C THR A 11 2.39 3.76 -13.30
N SER A 12 1.68 4.05 -12.22
CA SER A 12 0.24 4.28 -12.21
C SER A 12 -0.07 5.65 -11.61
N VAL A 13 -0.97 6.38 -12.27
CA VAL A 13 -1.51 7.67 -11.79
C VAL A 13 -2.99 7.51 -11.55
N ALA A 14 -3.41 7.65 -10.31
CA ALA A 14 -4.81 7.70 -9.91
C ALA A 14 -5.18 9.13 -9.49
N PHE A 15 -6.47 9.44 -9.51
CA PHE A 15 -6.99 10.70 -9.00
C PHE A 15 -7.78 10.47 -7.73
N ASN A 16 -7.38 11.17 -6.69
CA ASN A 16 -8.08 11.23 -5.41
C ASN A 16 -7.95 12.67 -4.89
N LEU A 17 -9.06 13.32 -4.61
CA LEU A 17 -9.11 14.66 -4.05
C LEU A 17 -9.82 14.61 -2.69
N GLN A 18 -9.12 15.00 -1.64
CA GLN A 18 -9.62 14.98 -0.27
C GLN A 18 -9.60 16.38 0.33
N PRO A 19 -10.75 17.02 0.50
CA PRO A 19 -10.85 18.26 1.28
C PRO A 19 -10.51 17.99 2.76
N ARG A 20 -9.75 18.91 3.35
CA ARG A 20 -9.43 18.90 4.78
C ARG A 20 -10.24 19.96 5.52
N PRO A 21 -10.56 19.77 6.79
CA PRO A 21 -11.26 20.78 7.60
C PRO A 21 -10.54 22.13 7.67
N THR A 22 -9.23 22.14 7.43
CA THR A 22 -8.38 23.34 7.39
C THR A 22 -8.49 24.13 6.09
N GLY A 23 -9.34 23.72 5.13
CA GLY A 23 -9.49 24.32 3.82
C GLY A 23 -8.44 23.89 2.78
N GLN A 24 -7.52 23.03 3.16
CA GLN A 24 -6.53 22.45 2.25
C GLN A 24 -7.15 21.33 1.44
N LEU A 25 -6.59 21.10 0.24
CA LEU A 25 -6.94 19.99 -0.61
C LEU A 25 -5.74 19.03 -0.73
N LEU A 26 -5.95 17.77 -0.41
CA LEU A 26 -4.96 16.72 -0.62
C LEU A 26 -5.25 16.04 -1.96
N ILE A 27 -4.27 16.10 -2.87
CA ILE A 27 -4.35 15.44 -4.18
C ILE A 27 -3.41 14.23 -4.16
N GLY A 28 -3.90 13.08 -4.55
CA GLY A 28 -3.17 11.83 -4.71
C GLY A 28 -3.83 10.98 -5.80
N SER A 29 -3.20 9.97 -6.23
CA SER A 29 -1.86 9.51 -5.90
C SER A 29 -1.21 8.90 -7.13
N SER A 30 0.08 8.75 -7.08
CA SER A 30 0.82 7.93 -8.03
C SER A 30 1.41 6.71 -7.32
N ARG A 31 1.80 5.72 -8.10
CA ARG A 31 2.46 4.51 -7.64
C ARG A 31 3.50 4.08 -8.68
N GLN A 32 4.70 3.83 -8.20
CA GLN A 32 5.79 3.26 -8.99
C GLN A 32 6.21 1.93 -8.34
N PHE A 33 6.32 0.88 -9.15
CA PHE A 33 6.88 -0.39 -8.73
C PHE A 33 8.41 -0.36 -8.89
N ASP A 34 9.11 -1.12 -8.07
CA ASP A 34 10.58 -1.29 -8.09
C ASP A 34 11.39 -0.01 -7.86
N ASN A 35 10.73 1.09 -7.55
CA ASN A 35 11.41 2.31 -7.16
C ASN A 35 11.49 2.41 -5.62
N ARG A 36 12.71 2.39 -5.09
CA ARG A 36 13.01 2.53 -3.66
C ARG A 36 13.45 3.93 -3.27
N GLU A 37 13.50 4.84 -4.24
CA GLU A 37 13.89 6.22 -3.99
C GLU A 37 12.71 7.03 -3.46
N ARG A 38 13.00 7.94 -2.54
CA ARG A 38 12.01 8.87 -1.98
C ARG A 38 12.02 10.23 -2.67
N GLN A 39 12.76 10.35 -3.76
CA GLN A 39 12.79 11.58 -4.54
C GLN A 39 11.45 11.80 -5.23
N LEU A 40 11.09 13.08 -5.38
CA LEU A 40 9.90 13.46 -6.13
C LEU A 40 10.17 13.30 -7.62
N ASP A 41 9.35 12.52 -8.28
CA ASP A 41 9.28 12.45 -9.73
C ASP A 41 8.39 13.60 -10.23
N LEU A 42 9.01 14.68 -10.67
CA LEU A 42 8.30 15.89 -11.11
C LEU A 42 7.44 15.65 -12.37
N PRO A 43 7.89 14.93 -13.39
CA PRO A 43 7.07 14.53 -14.51
C PRO A 43 5.79 13.77 -14.09
N LEU A 44 5.92 12.82 -13.18
CA LEU A 44 4.81 12.05 -12.65
C LEU A 44 3.85 12.92 -11.82
N LEU A 45 4.39 13.84 -11.03
CA LEU A 45 3.60 14.82 -10.31
C LEU A 45 2.79 15.71 -11.28
N GLY A 46 3.41 16.14 -12.39
CA GLY A 46 2.73 16.88 -13.46
C GLY A 46 1.53 16.11 -14.01
N GLN A 47 1.72 14.85 -14.39
CA GLN A 47 0.62 13.99 -14.87
C GLN A 47 -0.51 13.84 -13.86
N MET A 48 -0.18 13.73 -12.56
CA MET A 48 -1.19 13.64 -11.50
C MET A 48 -2.00 14.93 -11.36
N LEU A 49 -1.34 16.08 -11.45
CA LEU A 49 -2.00 17.39 -11.40
C LEU A 49 -2.85 17.66 -12.64
N ASP A 50 -2.37 17.29 -13.83
CA ASP A 50 -3.13 17.45 -15.07
C ASP A 50 -4.38 16.57 -15.04
N ARG A 51 -4.26 15.36 -14.54
CA ARG A 51 -5.43 14.49 -14.33
C ARG A 51 -6.40 15.09 -13.30
N ALA A 52 -5.91 15.65 -12.22
CA ALA A 52 -6.76 16.31 -11.22
C ALA A 52 -7.51 17.52 -11.81
N ARG A 53 -6.83 18.36 -12.59
CA ARG A 53 -7.42 19.52 -13.27
C ARG A 53 -8.47 19.12 -14.31
N HIS A 54 -8.29 17.99 -14.96
CA HIS A 54 -9.29 17.48 -15.92
C HIS A 54 -10.64 17.23 -15.23
N PHE A 55 -10.64 16.72 -13.99
CA PHE A 55 -11.88 16.50 -13.23
C PHE A 55 -12.35 17.74 -12.46
N VAL A 56 -11.43 18.56 -12.00
CA VAL A 56 -11.71 19.76 -11.19
C VAL A 56 -10.87 20.94 -11.73
N PRO A 57 -11.34 21.64 -12.78
CA PRO A 57 -10.58 22.74 -13.41
C PRO A 57 -10.17 23.86 -12.45
N ALA A 58 -10.97 24.13 -11.43
CA ALA A 58 -10.67 25.15 -10.41
C ALA A 58 -9.34 24.93 -9.67
N LEU A 59 -8.79 23.72 -9.68
CA LEU A 59 -7.49 23.44 -9.09
C LEU A 59 -6.34 24.21 -9.77
N ALA A 60 -6.53 24.64 -11.01
CA ALA A 60 -5.53 25.42 -11.74
C ALA A 60 -5.20 26.78 -11.11
N THR A 61 -6.10 27.32 -10.30
CA THR A 61 -5.93 28.61 -9.62
C THR A 61 -5.30 28.51 -8.24
N LEU A 62 -5.07 27.28 -7.75
CA LEU A 62 -4.54 27.05 -6.42
C LEU A 62 -3.03 26.86 -6.42
N ASN A 63 -2.40 27.30 -5.33
CA ASN A 63 -0.98 27.10 -5.11
C ASN A 63 -0.68 25.76 -4.45
N ILE A 64 0.40 25.11 -4.87
CA ILE A 64 0.92 23.92 -4.22
C ILE A 64 1.63 24.34 -2.94
N ILE A 65 1.21 23.82 -1.81
CA ILE A 65 1.81 24.09 -0.50
C ILE A 65 2.95 23.09 -0.24
N ARG A 66 2.75 21.82 -0.58
CA ARG A 66 3.71 20.75 -0.31
C ARG A 66 3.49 19.54 -1.22
N CYS A 67 4.60 18.92 -1.60
CA CYS A 67 4.61 17.60 -2.24
C CYS A 67 5.45 16.63 -1.40
N TRP A 68 5.11 15.36 -1.40
CA TRP A 68 5.90 14.32 -0.75
C TRP A 68 5.70 12.97 -1.43
N SER A 69 6.67 12.10 -1.23
CA SER A 69 6.62 10.70 -1.61
C SER A 69 6.86 9.81 -0.39
N GLY A 70 6.52 8.54 -0.48
CA GLY A 70 6.75 7.56 0.56
C GLY A 70 6.81 6.16 -0.01
N LEU A 71 7.48 5.26 0.71
CA LEU A 71 7.53 3.85 0.35
C LEU A 71 6.30 3.12 0.87
N ARG A 72 5.81 2.19 0.07
CA ARG A 72 4.78 1.22 0.48
C ARG A 72 5.42 -0.15 0.59
N ALA A 73 5.19 -0.84 1.71
CA ALA A 73 5.60 -2.21 1.87
C ALA A 73 4.71 -3.12 1.02
N ALA A 74 5.31 -3.77 0.04
CA ALA A 74 4.66 -4.76 -0.83
C ALA A 74 5.36 -6.11 -0.68
N SER A 75 4.62 -7.19 -0.77
CA SER A 75 5.14 -8.54 -0.93
C SER A 75 5.23 -8.89 -2.42
N GLN A 76 5.97 -9.93 -2.76
CA GLN A 76 6.13 -10.38 -4.15
C GLN A 76 4.81 -10.83 -4.78
N ASP A 77 3.94 -11.46 -4.00
CA ASP A 77 2.65 -11.99 -4.44
C ASP A 77 1.48 -11.00 -4.24
N GLY A 78 1.74 -9.79 -3.75
CA GLY A 78 0.74 -8.75 -3.51
C GLY A 78 -0.14 -8.99 -2.27
N ASN A 79 0.08 -10.06 -1.52
CA ASN A 79 -0.67 -10.37 -0.31
C ASN A 79 0.14 -10.02 0.94
N PRO A 80 -0.48 -9.53 2.02
CA PRO A 80 0.23 -9.24 3.26
C PRO A 80 0.83 -10.49 3.90
N LEU A 81 1.88 -10.29 4.68
CA LEU A 81 2.55 -11.32 5.48
C LEU A 81 2.11 -11.15 6.93
N ILE A 82 1.29 -12.10 7.42
CA ILE A 82 0.71 -12.05 8.77
C ILE A 82 0.98 -13.38 9.46
N GLY A 83 1.82 -13.36 10.51
CA GLY A 83 2.14 -14.57 11.26
C GLY A 83 3.60 -14.67 11.67
N PRO A 84 4.04 -15.87 12.14
CA PRO A 84 5.39 -16.06 12.62
C PRO A 84 6.42 -15.96 11.49
N HIS A 85 7.58 -15.39 11.83
CA HIS A 85 8.71 -15.36 10.91
C HIS A 85 9.21 -16.78 10.64
N PRO A 86 9.42 -17.18 9.38
CA PRO A 86 9.71 -18.58 9.01
C PRO A 86 10.94 -19.19 9.70
N THR A 87 11.95 -18.36 9.99
CA THR A 87 13.25 -18.85 10.52
C THR A 87 13.66 -18.22 11.84
N ARG A 88 12.94 -17.21 12.33
CA ARG A 88 13.29 -16.50 13.58
C ARG A 88 12.21 -16.70 14.63
N ARG A 89 12.53 -17.51 15.63
CA ARG A 89 11.61 -17.74 16.77
C ARG A 89 11.32 -16.45 17.53
N GLY A 90 10.05 -16.25 17.90
CA GLY A 90 9.60 -15.09 18.66
C GLY A 90 9.44 -13.82 17.85
N VAL A 91 9.67 -13.86 16.55
CA VAL A 91 9.41 -12.72 15.63
C VAL A 91 8.11 -12.98 14.89
N TRP A 92 7.23 -11.97 14.88
CA TRP A 92 5.95 -11.99 14.22
C TRP A 92 5.88 -10.88 13.16
N LEU A 93 5.26 -11.16 12.04
CA LEU A 93 5.16 -10.25 10.91
C LEU A 93 3.70 -9.79 10.73
N ALA A 94 3.53 -8.49 10.44
CA ALA A 94 2.30 -7.85 10.02
C ALA A 94 2.64 -6.75 9.01
N LEU A 95 2.96 -7.13 7.78
CA LEU A 95 3.51 -6.21 6.76
C LEU A 95 3.06 -6.59 5.35
N GLY A 96 3.42 -5.77 4.37
CA GLY A 96 3.13 -6.06 2.97
C GLY A 96 1.72 -5.68 2.49
N HIS A 97 0.99 -4.87 3.24
CA HIS A 97 -0.40 -4.49 2.94
C HIS A 97 -0.53 -3.42 1.84
N GLU A 98 0.57 -2.91 1.33
CA GLU A 98 0.61 -1.83 0.35
C GLU A 98 -0.25 -0.60 0.77
N GLY A 99 -1.29 -0.28 -0.03
CA GLY A 99 -2.20 0.83 0.24
C GLY A 99 -3.41 0.49 1.13
N LEU A 100 -3.58 -0.78 1.51
CA LEU A 100 -4.75 -1.27 2.23
C LEU A 100 -4.53 -1.45 3.74
N GLY A 101 -3.32 -1.17 4.26
CA GLY A 101 -2.94 -1.45 5.63
C GLY A 101 -3.90 -0.88 6.68
N VAL A 102 -4.36 0.35 6.52
CA VAL A 102 -5.32 0.97 7.46
C VAL A 102 -6.67 0.23 7.45
N THR A 103 -7.18 -0.10 6.26
CA THR A 103 -8.46 -0.80 6.09
C THR A 103 -8.41 -2.22 6.62
N THR A 104 -7.29 -2.92 6.45
CA THR A 104 -7.13 -4.32 6.83
C THR A 104 -6.55 -4.50 8.24
N ALA A 105 -6.19 -3.42 8.92
CA ALA A 105 -5.58 -3.46 10.25
C ALA A 105 -6.39 -4.28 11.28
N PRO A 106 -7.73 -4.16 11.39
CA PRO A 106 -8.50 -4.94 12.36
C PRO A 106 -8.40 -6.46 12.09
N ALA A 107 -8.53 -6.88 10.84
CA ALA A 107 -8.40 -8.29 10.46
C ALA A 107 -6.98 -8.82 10.67
N THR A 108 -5.97 -7.99 10.38
CA THR A 108 -4.56 -8.31 10.65
C THR A 108 -4.32 -8.52 12.14
N ALA A 109 -4.87 -7.64 12.97
CA ALA A 109 -4.73 -7.73 14.43
C ALA A 109 -5.39 -9.00 14.97
N GLU A 110 -6.60 -9.33 14.51
CA GLU A 110 -7.30 -10.57 14.90
C GLU A 110 -6.47 -11.81 14.55
N LEU A 111 -6.03 -11.92 13.28
CA LEU A 111 -5.22 -13.04 12.82
C LEU A 111 -3.92 -13.19 13.62
N LEU A 112 -3.24 -12.10 13.87
CA LEU A 112 -1.96 -12.13 14.56
C LEU A 112 -2.12 -12.44 16.04
N ALA A 113 -3.11 -11.84 16.71
CA ALA A 113 -3.40 -12.10 18.12
C ALA A 113 -3.79 -13.57 18.32
N ALA A 114 -4.67 -14.12 17.50
CA ALA A 114 -5.07 -15.52 17.58
C ALA A 114 -3.87 -16.47 17.46
N GLN A 115 -2.95 -16.20 16.51
CA GLN A 115 -1.75 -17.01 16.34
C GLN A 115 -0.76 -16.88 17.51
N ILE A 116 -0.62 -15.68 18.10
CA ILE A 116 0.28 -15.46 19.26
C ILE A 116 -0.26 -16.13 20.52
N LEU A 117 -1.59 -16.12 20.71
CA LEU A 117 -2.27 -16.64 21.89
C LEU A 117 -2.67 -18.12 21.73
N ASP A 118 -2.40 -18.73 20.60
CA ASP A 118 -2.85 -20.10 20.24
C ASP A 118 -4.38 -20.26 20.33
N GLU A 119 -5.08 -19.23 19.86
CA GLU A 119 -6.54 -19.18 19.84
C GLU A 119 -7.10 -19.34 18.41
N ARG A 120 -8.39 -19.59 18.31
CA ARG A 120 -9.07 -19.66 17.01
C ARG A 120 -9.39 -18.27 16.50
N SER A 121 -9.06 -18.02 15.23
CA SER A 121 -9.52 -16.84 14.49
C SER A 121 -10.79 -17.19 13.69
N SER A 122 -11.64 -16.20 13.44
CA SER A 122 -12.71 -16.29 12.47
C SER A 122 -12.20 -16.31 11.02
N LEU A 123 -10.95 -15.88 10.81
CA LEU A 123 -10.28 -15.78 9.51
C LEU A 123 -9.27 -16.93 9.34
N ALA A 124 -9.26 -17.53 8.14
CA ALA A 124 -8.27 -18.56 7.80
C ALA A 124 -6.88 -17.91 7.60
N PRO A 125 -5.84 -18.34 8.33
CA PRO A 125 -4.51 -17.71 8.25
C PRO A 125 -3.68 -18.14 7.04
N ASP A 126 -3.94 -19.28 6.44
CA ASP A 126 -3.02 -19.98 5.52
C ASP A 126 -2.54 -19.11 4.35
N ALA A 127 -3.44 -18.35 3.75
CA ALA A 127 -3.12 -17.47 2.62
C ALA A 127 -2.19 -16.29 3.00
N TRP A 128 -2.05 -16.01 4.29
CA TRP A 128 -1.30 -14.84 4.80
C TRP A 128 0.00 -15.22 5.50
N LEU A 129 0.23 -16.52 5.75
CA LEU A 129 1.42 -16.98 6.46
C LEU A 129 2.71 -16.64 5.71
N PRO A 130 3.73 -16.08 6.38
CA PRO A 130 5.00 -15.71 5.75
C PRO A 130 5.75 -16.89 5.11
N VAL A 131 5.58 -18.11 5.61
CA VAL A 131 6.23 -19.32 5.11
C VAL A 131 5.92 -19.60 3.63
N ARG A 132 4.79 -19.10 3.10
CA ARG A 132 4.42 -19.29 1.69
C ARG A 132 5.44 -18.74 0.71
N LEU A 133 6.14 -17.63 1.05
CA LEU A 133 7.16 -17.06 0.18
C LEU A 133 8.45 -17.90 0.16
N CYS A 134 8.78 -18.57 1.27
CA CYS A 134 9.94 -19.46 1.31
C CYS A 134 9.74 -20.73 0.46
N GLN A 135 8.50 -21.14 0.23
CA GLN A 135 8.18 -22.30 -0.61
C GLN A 135 8.27 -21.96 -2.11
N GLN A 136 8.05 -20.72 -2.49
CA GLN A 136 8.15 -20.27 -3.88
C GLN A 136 9.61 -20.21 -4.38
N GLU A 137 10.56 -19.85 -3.50
CA GLU A 137 11.99 -19.82 -3.84
C GLU A 137 12.60 -21.23 -3.99
N ALA A 138 11.99 -22.25 -3.40
CA ALA A 138 12.45 -23.64 -3.50
C ALA A 138 12.03 -24.36 -4.81
N ILE A 139 11.16 -23.74 -5.62
CA ILE A 139 10.59 -24.31 -6.86
C ILE A 139 11.13 -23.56 -8.10
N ALA A 140 11.82 -22.44 -7.94
CA ALA A 140 12.40 -21.63 -9.01
C ALA A 140 13.89 -21.99 -9.20
#